data_aff4afa8d25262283b0c1233f4168011
#
_entry.id   aff4afa8d25262283b0c1233f4168011
#
_cell.length_a   1.000
_cell.length_b   1.000
_cell.length_c   1.000
_cell.angle_alpha   90.00
_cell.angle_beta   90.00
_cell.angle_gamma   90.00
#
_symmetry.space_group_name_H-M   'P 1'
#
loop_
_entity.id
_entity.type
_entity.pdbx_description
1 polymer ?
#
loop_
_entity_poly.entity_id
_entity_poly.type
_entity_poly.pdbx_seq_one_letter_code
_entity_poly.pdbx_strand_id
1 'polypeptide(L)'
;NNISVIHPYSTGKYMIIDSSTRRNLELVETLREKQKRGSLLWVLDKTKTAMGARLLRSYVEQPLIDKAEIEKRQDAICELNQHVITREELREYLNPIYDLERLITRVTYLTANPRDLIAFRSSIAMLPPIKSLLGDFQCELLGEIREDMDTLEELCALIDRAIMEEPPISVRDGGLIKDGYNEDVDKY
;
A
#
# COMPACT_ATOMS: atom_id res chain seq x y z
N ASN A 1 9.07 10.30 22.92
CA ASN A 1 9.84 9.26 22.25
C ASN A 1 8.88 8.37 21.47
N ASN A 2 8.89 8.52 20.14
CA ASN A 2 7.96 7.79 19.26
C ASN A 2 8.53 6.45 18.75
N ILE A 3 9.71 6.06 19.22
CA ILE A 3 10.33 4.77 18.88
C ILE A 3 10.00 3.79 19.99
N SER A 4 9.05 2.90 19.71
CA SER A 4 8.60 1.88 20.68
C SER A 4 9.08 0.47 20.35
N VAL A 5 9.49 0.22 19.10
CA VAL A 5 9.95 -1.11 18.64
C VAL A 5 11.16 -0.95 17.73
N ILE A 6 12.17 -1.80 17.96
CA ILE A 6 13.34 -1.91 17.08
C ILE A 6 13.25 -3.26 16.36
N HIS A 7 13.13 -3.23 15.04
CA HIS A 7 13.20 -4.43 14.20
C HIS A 7 14.63 -4.65 13.76
N PRO A 8 15.27 -5.78 14.09
CA PRO A 8 16.61 -6.08 13.62
C PRO A 8 16.59 -6.29 12.11
N TYR A 9 17.41 -5.54 11.39
CA TYR A 9 17.59 -5.70 9.95
C TYR A 9 18.74 -6.67 9.68
N SER A 10 18.47 -7.78 9.00
CA SER A 10 19.48 -8.74 8.56
C SER A 10 19.88 -8.45 7.11
N THR A 11 21.14 -8.10 6.90
CA THR A 11 21.71 -7.88 5.55
C THR A 11 21.92 -9.20 4.78
N GLY A 12 21.88 -10.35 5.46
CA GLY A 12 22.17 -11.66 4.87
C GLY A 12 21.11 -12.19 3.88
N LYS A 13 19.94 -11.54 3.79
CA LYS A 13 18.88 -11.96 2.87
C LYS A 13 18.95 -11.30 1.49
N TYR A 14 19.76 -10.26 1.33
CA TYR A 14 19.77 -9.43 0.14
C TYR A 14 21.15 -9.34 -0.48
N MET A 15 21.20 -9.23 -1.81
CA MET A 15 22.42 -8.92 -2.54
C MET A 15 22.87 -7.50 -2.18
N ILE A 16 24.11 -7.37 -1.75
CA ILE A 16 24.71 -6.07 -1.46
C ILE A 16 25.13 -5.43 -2.77
N ILE A 17 24.46 -4.37 -3.17
CA ILE A 17 24.78 -3.56 -4.33
C ILE A 17 25.23 -2.18 -3.81
N ASP A 18 26.50 -1.83 -4.04
CA ASP A 18 27.02 -0.53 -3.63
C ASP A 18 26.43 0.62 -4.46
N SER A 19 26.61 1.84 -3.98
CA SER A 19 26.04 3.04 -4.60
C SER A 19 26.56 3.29 -6.02
N SER A 20 27.82 2.98 -6.29
CA SER A 20 28.43 3.13 -7.62
C SER A 20 27.86 2.13 -8.61
N THR A 21 27.76 0.86 -8.22
CA THR A 21 27.16 -0.19 -9.02
C THR A 21 25.69 0.11 -9.32
N ARG A 22 24.92 0.52 -8.29
CA ARG A 22 23.52 0.88 -8.42
C ARG A 22 23.31 2.02 -9.43
N ARG A 23 24.18 3.02 -9.37
CA ARG A 23 24.18 4.16 -10.30
C ARG A 23 24.60 3.73 -11.72
N ASN A 24 25.68 2.95 -11.85
CA ASN A 24 26.21 2.55 -13.15
C ASN A 24 25.26 1.60 -13.91
N LEU A 25 24.48 0.80 -13.19
CA LEU A 25 23.43 -0.05 -13.76
C LEU A 25 22.11 0.70 -14.03
N GLU A 26 22.05 1.97 -13.70
CA GLU A 26 20.83 2.79 -13.86
C GLU A 26 19.56 2.14 -13.29
N LEU A 27 19.70 1.55 -12.10
CA LEU A 27 18.61 0.75 -11.51
C LEU A 27 17.36 1.59 -11.22
N VAL A 28 17.52 2.79 -10.65
CA VAL A 28 16.41 3.64 -10.20
C VAL A 28 16.37 5.00 -10.87
N GLU A 29 17.50 5.47 -11.42
CA GLU A 29 17.64 6.74 -12.14
C GLU A 29 18.73 6.65 -13.20
N THR A 30 18.63 7.49 -14.24
CA THR A 30 19.63 7.55 -15.31
C THR A 30 20.90 8.29 -14.87
N LEU A 31 22.05 7.94 -15.45
CA LEU A 31 23.35 8.56 -15.15
C LEU A 31 23.40 10.04 -15.51
N ARG A 32 22.85 10.39 -16.68
CA ARG A 32 22.94 11.73 -17.24
C ARG A 32 21.98 12.70 -16.59
N GLU A 33 20.70 12.35 -16.56
CA GLU A 33 19.63 13.28 -16.23
C GLU A 33 19.12 13.09 -14.79
N LYS A 34 19.59 12.05 -14.09
CA LYS A 34 19.12 11.67 -12.74
C LYS A 34 17.60 11.59 -12.64
N GLN A 35 16.98 11.04 -13.69
CA GLN A 35 15.54 10.87 -13.79
C GLN A 35 15.17 9.39 -13.69
N LYS A 36 13.97 9.10 -13.17
CA LYS A 36 13.42 7.76 -13.16
C LYS A 36 13.21 7.23 -14.59
N ARG A 37 12.76 8.09 -15.51
CA ARG A 37 12.50 7.71 -16.91
C ARG A 37 13.79 7.22 -17.60
N GLY A 38 13.73 6.02 -18.15
CA GLY A 38 14.88 5.37 -18.79
C GLY A 38 15.66 4.42 -17.87
N SER A 39 15.39 4.39 -16.56
CA SER A 39 15.99 3.44 -15.62
C SER A 39 15.29 2.07 -15.68
N LEU A 40 15.93 1.03 -15.10
CA LEU A 40 15.32 -0.30 -14.94
C LEU A 40 13.98 -0.20 -14.18
N LEU A 41 13.96 0.53 -13.07
CA LEU A 41 12.74 0.74 -12.28
C LEU A 41 11.61 1.34 -13.12
N TRP A 42 11.91 2.28 -14.02
CA TRP A 42 10.90 2.90 -14.88
C TRP A 42 10.24 1.89 -15.83
N VAL A 43 11.04 0.96 -16.38
CA VAL A 43 10.53 -0.10 -17.27
C VAL A 43 9.62 -1.05 -16.51
N LEU A 44 10.03 -1.46 -15.31
CA LEU A 44 9.33 -2.45 -14.48
C LEU A 44 8.08 -1.88 -13.78
N ASP A 45 8.07 -0.58 -13.45
CA ASP A 45 7.02 0.02 -12.63
C ASP A 45 5.70 0.14 -13.40
N LYS A 46 4.84 -0.84 -13.17
CA LYS A 46 3.44 -0.90 -13.58
C LYS A 46 2.51 -0.99 -12.38
N THR A 47 3.00 -0.61 -11.21
CA THR A 47 2.25 -0.65 -9.96
C THR A 47 1.03 0.28 -10.00
N LYS A 48 0.01 -0.06 -9.23
CA LYS A 48 -1.25 0.71 -9.14
C LYS A 48 -1.30 1.61 -7.90
N THR A 49 -0.44 1.34 -6.91
CA THR A 49 -0.43 2.08 -5.64
C THR A 49 0.95 2.69 -5.36
N ALA A 50 0.98 3.80 -4.63
CA ALA A 50 2.23 4.41 -4.19
C ALA A 50 3.05 3.47 -3.28
N MET A 51 2.37 2.68 -2.44
CA MET A 51 3.01 1.67 -1.58
C MET A 51 3.67 0.57 -2.43
N GLY A 52 2.97 0.06 -3.45
CA GLY A 52 3.51 -0.90 -4.40
C GLY A 52 4.73 -0.38 -5.15
N ALA A 53 4.71 0.89 -5.58
CA ALA A 53 5.86 1.52 -6.23
C ALA A 53 7.09 1.60 -5.31
N ARG A 54 6.89 1.91 -4.02
CA ARG A 54 7.98 1.89 -3.02
C ARG A 54 8.52 0.47 -2.80
N LEU A 55 7.63 -0.52 -2.70
CA LEU A 55 8.03 -1.91 -2.55
C LEU A 55 8.81 -2.42 -3.77
N LEU A 56 8.34 -2.14 -4.99
CA LEU A 56 9.04 -2.51 -6.22
C LEU A 56 10.42 -1.85 -6.28
N ARG A 57 10.53 -0.58 -5.89
CA ARG A 57 11.83 0.10 -5.80
C ARG A 57 12.77 -0.62 -4.84
N SER A 58 12.29 -1.01 -3.66
CA SER A 58 13.10 -1.76 -2.69
C SER A 58 13.58 -3.10 -3.26
N TYR A 59 12.75 -3.80 -4.03
CA TYR A 59 13.12 -5.05 -4.69
C TYR A 59 14.22 -4.87 -5.73
N VAL A 60 14.21 -3.77 -6.46
CA VAL A 60 15.24 -3.43 -7.45
C VAL A 60 16.55 -3.01 -6.76
N GLU A 61 16.47 -2.27 -5.66
CA GLU A 61 17.64 -1.80 -4.92
C GLU A 61 18.28 -2.87 -4.02
N GLN A 62 17.49 -3.85 -3.58
CA GLN A 62 17.89 -4.92 -2.66
C GLN A 62 17.32 -6.27 -3.14
N PRO A 63 17.88 -6.86 -4.21
CA PRO A 63 17.44 -8.16 -4.71
C PRO A 63 17.68 -9.25 -3.68
N LEU A 64 16.77 -10.21 -3.64
CA LEU A 64 16.92 -11.42 -2.81
C LEU A 64 18.08 -12.29 -3.33
N ILE A 65 18.72 -13.02 -2.42
CA ILE A 65 19.74 -14.05 -2.73
C ILE A 65 19.25 -15.45 -2.36
N ASP A 66 18.25 -15.55 -1.50
CA ASP A 66 17.67 -16.84 -1.14
C ASP A 66 16.85 -17.40 -2.31
N LYS A 67 17.22 -18.60 -2.77
CA LYS A 67 16.58 -19.23 -3.93
C LYS A 67 15.10 -19.55 -3.67
N ALA A 68 14.76 -20.06 -2.49
CA ALA A 68 13.38 -20.42 -2.16
C ALA A 68 12.48 -19.18 -2.16
N GLU A 69 12.93 -18.07 -1.58
CA GLU A 69 12.20 -16.81 -1.58
C GLU A 69 12.03 -16.21 -2.99
N ILE A 70 13.03 -16.40 -3.87
CA ILE A 70 12.94 -15.98 -5.28
C ILE A 70 11.91 -16.83 -6.02
N GLU A 71 11.99 -18.17 -5.88
CA GLU A 71 11.07 -19.10 -6.52
C GLU A 71 9.62 -18.86 -6.06
N LYS A 72 9.39 -18.62 -4.77
CA LYS A 72 8.09 -18.26 -4.22
C LYS A 72 7.47 -17.03 -4.89
N ARG A 73 8.27 -15.99 -5.16
CA ARG A 73 7.81 -14.82 -5.92
C ARG A 73 7.54 -15.13 -7.39
N GLN A 74 8.37 -15.96 -8.00
CA GLN A 74 8.19 -16.38 -9.40
C GLN A 74 6.93 -17.21 -9.58
N ASP A 75 6.61 -18.10 -8.66
CA ASP A 75 5.39 -18.90 -8.67
C ASP A 75 4.16 -18.01 -8.62
N ALA A 76 4.16 -16.99 -7.75
CA ALA A 76 3.06 -16.01 -7.68
C ALA A 76 2.90 -15.23 -8.99
N ILE A 77 4.00 -14.80 -9.62
CA ILE A 77 3.96 -14.13 -10.93
C ILE A 77 3.44 -15.07 -12.02
N CYS A 78 3.88 -16.33 -12.01
CA CYS A 78 3.43 -17.34 -12.97
C CYS A 78 1.92 -17.54 -12.87
N GLU A 79 1.41 -17.73 -11.67
CA GLU A 79 -0.02 -17.94 -11.44
C GLU A 79 -0.87 -16.71 -11.80
N LEU A 80 -0.42 -15.50 -11.42
CA LEU A 80 -1.06 -14.24 -11.84
C LEU A 80 -1.09 -14.07 -13.37
N ASN A 81 -0.07 -14.55 -14.08
CA ASN A 81 -0.05 -14.52 -15.55
C ASN A 81 -0.98 -15.54 -16.19
N GLN A 82 -1.26 -16.65 -15.53
CA GLN A 82 -2.23 -17.64 -15.98
C GLN A 82 -3.68 -17.17 -15.75
N HIS A 83 -3.94 -16.43 -14.66
CA HIS A 83 -5.25 -15.92 -14.29
C HIS A 83 -5.43 -14.44 -14.70
N VAL A 84 -5.38 -14.18 -16.01
CA VAL A 84 -5.38 -12.81 -16.55
C VAL A 84 -6.58 -12.00 -16.11
N ILE A 85 -7.78 -12.59 -16.10
CA ILE A 85 -9.02 -11.89 -15.72
C ILE A 85 -8.96 -11.47 -14.25
N THR A 86 -8.68 -12.39 -13.34
CA THR A 86 -8.57 -12.12 -11.90
C THR A 86 -7.45 -11.12 -11.60
N ARG A 87 -6.32 -11.22 -12.31
CA ARG A 87 -5.22 -10.24 -12.21
C ARG A 87 -5.65 -8.82 -12.59
N GLU A 88 -6.34 -8.65 -13.71
CA GLU A 88 -6.81 -7.32 -14.13
C GLU A 88 -7.89 -6.79 -13.17
N GLU A 89 -8.77 -7.64 -12.66
CA GLU A 89 -9.73 -7.26 -11.64
C GLU A 89 -9.06 -6.81 -10.34
N LEU A 90 -8.04 -7.54 -9.86
CA LEU A 90 -7.19 -7.09 -8.73
C LEU A 90 -6.59 -5.71 -8.99
N ARG A 91 -6.11 -5.44 -10.21
CA ARG A 91 -5.54 -4.15 -10.58
C ARG A 91 -6.56 -3.02 -10.53
N GLU A 92 -7.81 -3.29 -10.89
CA GLU A 92 -8.91 -2.31 -10.79
C GLU A 92 -9.23 -1.99 -9.32
N TYR A 93 -9.29 -2.98 -8.42
CA TYR A 93 -9.49 -2.74 -7.00
C TYR A 93 -8.29 -2.06 -6.31
N LEU A 94 -7.06 -2.27 -6.80
CA LEU A 94 -5.88 -1.59 -6.29
C LEU A 94 -5.80 -0.12 -6.72
N ASN A 95 -6.35 0.24 -7.88
CA ASN A 95 -6.20 1.57 -8.47
C ASN A 95 -6.76 2.72 -7.61
N PRO A 96 -7.92 2.62 -6.94
CA PRO A 96 -8.47 3.67 -6.10
C PRO A 96 -7.84 3.73 -4.69
N ILE A 97 -6.93 2.82 -4.33
CA ILE A 97 -6.32 2.79 -3.01
C ILE A 97 -5.32 3.95 -2.86
N TYR A 98 -5.58 4.80 -1.90
CA TYR A 98 -4.69 5.90 -1.52
C TYR A 98 -3.43 5.40 -0.81
N ASP A 99 -2.48 6.30 -0.58
CA ASP A 99 -1.26 6.01 0.17
C ASP A 99 -1.56 5.83 1.67
N LEU A 100 -1.94 4.60 2.06
CA LEU A 100 -2.34 4.28 3.43
C LEU A 100 -1.22 4.56 4.45
N GLU A 101 0.04 4.34 4.10
CA GLU A 101 1.18 4.64 4.98
C GLU A 101 1.24 6.12 5.34
N ARG A 102 1.02 6.99 4.35
CA ARG A 102 0.98 8.44 4.58
C ARG A 102 -0.26 8.87 5.37
N LEU A 103 -1.41 8.28 5.09
CA LEU A 103 -2.64 8.57 5.82
C LEU A 103 -2.50 8.19 7.30
N ILE A 104 -2.01 6.99 7.60
CA ILE A 104 -1.74 6.55 8.98
C ILE A 104 -0.71 7.45 9.66
N THR A 105 0.34 7.83 8.95
CA THR A 105 1.33 8.78 9.49
C THR A 105 0.68 10.10 9.91
N ARG A 106 -0.22 10.66 9.09
CA ARG A 106 -0.96 11.89 9.43
C ARG A 106 -1.87 11.71 10.65
N VAL A 107 -2.53 10.56 10.76
CA VAL A 107 -3.34 10.22 11.94
C VAL A 107 -2.46 10.15 13.20
N THR A 108 -1.34 9.46 13.13
CA THR A 108 -0.41 9.30 14.26
C THR A 108 0.16 10.63 14.75
N TYR A 109 0.43 11.56 13.83
CA TYR A 109 0.89 12.91 14.16
C TYR A 109 -0.22 13.92 14.44
N LEU A 110 -1.48 13.48 14.49
CA LEU A 110 -2.65 14.33 14.71
C LEU A 110 -2.78 15.49 13.69
N THR A 111 -2.31 15.27 12.48
CA THR A 111 -2.38 16.23 11.37
C THR A 111 -3.37 15.80 10.28
N ALA A 112 -4.04 14.67 10.47
CA ALA A 112 -5.06 14.18 9.56
C ALA A 112 -6.28 15.12 9.58
N ASN A 113 -6.87 15.32 8.42
CA ASN A 113 -8.13 16.03 8.26
C ASN A 113 -9.27 15.03 7.98
N PRO A 114 -10.55 15.46 8.04
CA PRO A 114 -11.66 14.54 7.81
C PRO A 114 -11.68 13.90 6.42
N ARG A 115 -11.19 14.58 5.38
CA ARG A 115 -11.07 14.00 4.03
C ARG A 115 -10.02 12.91 3.97
N ASP A 116 -8.97 12.99 4.80
CA ASP A 116 -8.00 11.91 4.94
C ASP A 116 -8.65 10.63 5.50
N LEU A 117 -9.61 10.76 6.43
CA LEU A 117 -10.37 9.64 6.98
C LEU A 117 -11.31 9.02 5.93
N ILE A 118 -11.97 9.84 5.11
CA ILE A 118 -12.78 9.35 3.98
C ILE A 118 -11.91 8.64 2.94
N ALA A 119 -10.73 9.19 2.59
CA ALA A 119 -9.79 8.54 1.69
C ALA A 119 -9.29 7.20 2.26
N PHE A 120 -9.04 7.15 3.57
CA PHE A 120 -8.67 5.92 4.28
C PHE A 120 -9.81 4.89 4.21
N ARG A 121 -11.05 5.27 4.58
CA ARG A 121 -12.23 4.41 4.49
C ARG A 121 -12.42 3.87 3.07
N SER A 122 -12.36 4.72 2.06
CA SER A 122 -12.52 4.32 0.66
C SER A 122 -11.46 3.32 0.20
N SER A 123 -10.24 3.46 0.73
CA SER A 123 -9.14 2.54 0.43
C SER A 123 -9.33 1.18 1.10
N ILE A 124 -9.67 1.15 2.41
CA ILE A 124 -9.87 -0.13 3.12
C ILE A 124 -11.14 -0.86 2.67
N ALA A 125 -12.13 -0.16 2.13
CA ALA A 125 -13.31 -0.78 1.53
C ALA A 125 -12.98 -1.64 0.30
N MET A 126 -11.79 -1.48 -0.30
CA MET A 126 -11.30 -2.33 -1.40
C MET A 126 -10.66 -3.63 -0.91
N LEU A 127 -10.36 -3.77 0.37
CA LEU A 127 -9.68 -4.96 0.91
C LEU A 127 -10.54 -6.25 0.85
N PRO A 128 -11.84 -6.24 1.19
CA PRO A 128 -12.66 -7.44 1.11
C PRO A 128 -12.71 -8.06 -0.30
N PRO A 129 -13.02 -7.32 -1.39
CA PRO A 129 -12.99 -7.89 -2.73
C PRO A 129 -11.58 -8.35 -3.14
N ILE A 130 -10.51 -7.64 -2.78
CA ILE A 130 -9.13 -8.08 -3.04
C ILE A 130 -8.86 -9.41 -2.33
N LYS A 131 -9.20 -9.52 -1.05
CA LYS A 131 -9.03 -10.75 -0.28
C LYS A 131 -9.80 -11.93 -0.87
N SER A 132 -11.00 -11.67 -1.38
CA SER A 132 -11.82 -12.67 -2.07
C SER A 132 -11.13 -13.18 -3.34
N LEU A 133 -10.66 -12.27 -4.20
CA LEU A 133 -9.97 -12.62 -5.45
C LEU A 133 -8.66 -13.37 -5.21
N LEU A 134 -7.94 -13.08 -4.13
CA LEU A 134 -6.75 -13.84 -3.75
C LEU A 134 -7.06 -15.32 -3.45
N GLY A 135 -8.31 -15.66 -3.17
CA GLY A 135 -8.78 -17.04 -2.98
C GLY A 135 -8.74 -17.91 -4.24
N ASP A 136 -8.65 -17.31 -5.43
CA ASP A 136 -8.57 -18.02 -6.71
C ASP A 136 -7.17 -18.60 -6.98
N PHE A 137 -6.17 -18.18 -6.20
CA PHE A 137 -4.77 -18.57 -6.36
C PHE A 137 -4.38 -19.65 -5.36
N GLN A 138 -3.42 -20.50 -5.77
CA GLN A 138 -2.95 -21.65 -4.98
C GLN A 138 -1.50 -21.48 -4.48
N CYS A 139 -0.74 -20.55 -5.05
CA CYS A 139 0.66 -20.36 -4.66
C CYS A 139 0.78 -19.85 -3.22
N GLU A 140 1.86 -20.24 -2.57
CA GLU A 140 2.12 -19.96 -1.15
C GLU A 140 2.08 -18.47 -0.85
N LEU A 141 2.76 -17.63 -1.66
CA LEU A 141 2.86 -16.20 -1.39
C LEU A 141 1.51 -15.48 -1.40
N LEU A 142 0.65 -15.77 -2.38
CA LEU A 142 -0.67 -15.14 -2.45
C LEU A 142 -1.61 -15.67 -1.36
N GLY A 143 -1.45 -16.94 -0.98
CA GLY A 143 -2.12 -17.53 0.17
C GLY A 143 -1.76 -16.84 1.48
N GLU A 144 -0.47 -16.66 1.77
CA GLU A 144 0.00 -15.92 2.95
C GLU A 144 -0.51 -14.48 2.98
N ILE A 145 -0.42 -13.76 1.85
CA ILE A 145 -0.95 -12.39 1.76
C ILE A 145 -2.45 -12.36 2.08
N ARG A 146 -3.21 -13.34 1.57
CA ARG A 146 -4.64 -13.45 1.84
C ARG A 146 -4.93 -13.71 3.32
N GLU A 147 -4.18 -14.61 3.95
CA GLU A 147 -4.37 -14.97 5.36
C GLU A 147 -4.01 -13.81 6.29
N ASP A 148 -2.90 -13.13 6.02
CA ASP A 148 -2.43 -12.00 6.81
C ASP A 148 -3.25 -10.71 6.61
N MET A 149 -4.08 -10.66 5.55
CA MET A 149 -4.88 -9.48 5.24
C MET A 149 -6.07 -9.34 6.19
N ASP A 150 -6.02 -8.33 7.08
CA ASP A 150 -7.18 -7.85 7.82
C ASP A 150 -7.98 -6.88 6.94
N THR A 151 -9.28 -7.11 6.79
CA THR A 151 -10.16 -6.27 5.96
C THR A 151 -10.64 -5.00 6.65
N LEU A 152 -10.39 -4.86 7.97
CA LEU A 152 -10.69 -3.67 8.77
C LEU A 152 -12.16 -3.21 8.64
N GLU A 153 -13.11 -4.14 8.53
CA GLU A 153 -14.53 -3.84 8.29
C GLU A 153 -15.15 -3.00 9.42
N GLU A 154 -14.79 -3.30 10.68
CA GLU A 154 -15.28 -2.54 11.83
C GLU A 154 -14.81 -1.08 11.79
N LEU A 155 -13.55 -0.85 11.40
CA LEU A 155 -12.99 0.49 11.26
C LEU A 155 -13.63 1.24 10.09
N CYS A 156 -13.85 0.54 8.97
CA CYS A 156 -14.57 1.08 7.83
C CYS A 156 -15.97 1.55 8.25
N ALA A 157 -16.72 0.69 8.94
CA ALA A 157 -18.05 0.98 9.43
C ALA A 157 -18.07 2.11 10.47
N LEU A 158 -17.04 2.22 11.33
CA LEU A 158 -16.90 3.30 12.30
C LEU A 158 -16.77 4.64 11.60
N ILE A 159 -15.86 4.77 10.63
CA ILE A 159 -15.65 6.01 9.88
C ILE A 159 -16.91 6.37 9.10
N ASP A 160 -17.55 5.38 8.49
CA ASP A 160 -18.77 5.57 7.71
C ASP A 160 -19.95 6.09 8.57
N ARG A 161 -20.08 5.65 9.80
CA ARG A 161 -21.10 6.15 10.73
C ARG A 161 -20.79 7.53 11.27
N ALA A 162 -19.49 7.84 11.48
CA ALA A 162 -19.07 9.03 12.20
C ALA A 162 -18.87 10.26 11.31
N ILE A 163 -18.29 10.07 10.13
CA ILE A 163 -17.81 11.18 9.29
C ILE A 163 -18.76 11.43 8.13
N MET A 164 -19.03 12.70 7.83
CA MET A 164 -19.78 13.12 6.65
C MET A 164 -19.09 12.61 5.35
N GLU A 165 -19.86 12.28 4.32
CA GLU A 165 -19.32 11.80 3.05
C GLU A 165 -18.45 12.84 2.33
N GLU A 166 -18.89 14.10 2.38
CA GLU A 166 -18.16 15.23 1.82
C GLU A 166 -17.80 16.23 2.95
N PRO A 167 -16.84 15.88 3.81
CA PRO A 167 -16.51 16.75 4.93
C PRO A 167 -15.73 17.98 4.45
N PRO A 168 -15.81 19.11 5.17
CA PRO A 168 -14.98 20.27 4.90
C PRO A 168 -13.49 19.94 5.06
N ILE A 169 -12.62 20.81 4.54
CA ILE A 169 -11.17 20.61 4.62
C ILE A 169 -10.66 20.85 6.04
N SER A 170 -11.25 21.83 6.73
CA SER A 170 -10.80 22.26 8.05
C SER A 170 -11.76 21.79 9.13
N VAL A 171 -11.20 21.28 10.22
CA VAL A 171 -11.96 20.93 11.43
C VAL A 171 -12.69 22.17 12.01
N ARG A 172 -12.18 23.39 11.73
CA ARG A 172 -12.77 24.64 12.21
C ARG A 172 -14.08 25.02 11.53
N ASP A 173 -14.35 24.45 10.36
CA ASP A 173 -15.54 24.79 9.56
C ASP A 173 -16.82 24.12 10.09
N GLY A 174 -16.70 23.17 11.04
CA GLY A 174 -17.83 22.40 11.58
C GLY A 174 -18.39 21.40 10.56
N GLY A 175 -19.48 20.71 10.91
CA GLY A 175 -20.17 19.78 10.00
C GLY A 175 -19.34 18.59 9.55
N LEU A 176 -18.51 18.05 10.44
CA LEU A 176 -17.60 16.93 10.16
C LEU A 176 -18.23 15.59 10.50
N ILE A 177 -18.99 15.59 11.59
CA ILE A 177 -19.61 14.41 12.18
C ILE A 177 -21.03 14.31 11.65
N LYS A 178 -21.46 13.12 11.33
CA LYS A 178 -22.86 12.86 10.92
C LYS A 178 -23.82 13.10 12.08
N ASP A 179 -24.97 13.69 11.76
CA ASP A 179 -26.06 13.87 12.73
C ASP A 179 -26.49 12.52 13.31
N GLY A 180 -26.75 12.48 14.61
CA GLY A 180 -27.12 11.27 15.32
C GLY A 180 -25.95 10.35 15.71
N TYR A 181 -24.70 10.72 15.40
CA TYR A 181 -23.55 9.95 15.86
C TYR A 181 -23.25 10.18 17.33
N ASN A 182 -23.40 11.40 17.81
CA ASN A 182 -23.16 11.75 19.21
C ASN A 182 -24.10 12.89 19.63
N GLU A 183 -24.97 12.62 20.62
CA GLU A 183 -25.98 13.57 21.11
C GLU A 183 -25.38 14.88 21.63
N ASP A 184 -24.15 14.87 22.15
CA ASP A 184 -23.51 16.09 22.64
C ASP A 184 -22.97 16.95 21.50
N VAL A 185 -22.55 16.34 20.39
CA VAL A 185 -22.12 17.06 19.18
C VAL A 185 -23.32 17.65 18.46
N ASP A 186 -24.45 16.93 18.44
CA ASP A 186 -25.67 17.35 17.74
C ASP A 186 -26.34 18.58 18.41
N LYS A 187 -25.96 18.93 19.65
CA LYS A 187 -26.48 20.09 20.39
C LYS A 187 -25.76 21.41 20.07
N TYR A 188 -24.61 21.34 19.41
CA TYR A 188 -23.77 22.48 19.06
C TYR A 188 -23.75 22.75 17.57
#